data_e345a952873dd9a7964c70351d41ce17
#
_entry.id   e345a952873dd9a7964c70351d41ce17
#
_cell.length_a   1.000
_cell.length_b   1.000
_cell.length_c   1.000
_cell.angle_alpha   90.00
_cell.angle_beta   90.00
_cell.angle_gamma   90.00
#
_symmetry.space_group_name_H-M   'P 1'
#
loop_
_entity.id
_entity.type
_entity.pdbx_description
1 polymer ?
#
loop_
_entity_poly.entity_id
_entity_poly.type
_entity_poly.pdbx_seq_one_letter_code
_entity_poly.pdbx_strand_id
1 'polypeptide(L)'
;MSEYITQIPNLEKGKVYTINVSDSDSAVNVIKELVYRLCVNYGTAVGYIGLNDHTDALREQCSDWKSAAVFNCIKQNNPDSGTIIRKMEGLYNRRFVRAFIIDGSDRLKVPGADGKLIENPSNVAIRLNCFASKKKVPVIAIVIK
;
A
#
# COMPACT_ATOMS: atom_id res chain seq x y z
N MET A 1 15.47 -4.57 13.25
CA MET A 1 14.07 -4.67 12.78
C MET A 1 13.28 -3.50 13.31
N SER A 2 12.38 -2.98 12.51
CA SER A 2 11.48 -1.91 12.92
C SER A 2 10.46 -2.43 13.96
N GLU A 3 10.19 -1.62 14.98
CA GLU A 3 9.14 -1.93 15.95
C GLU A 3 7.75 -1.98 15.32
N TYR A 4 7.53 -1.26 14.19
CA TYR A 4 6.26 -1.29 13.47
C TYR A 4 5.97 -2.68 12.90
N ILE A 5 6.97 -3.37 12.39
CA ILE A 5 6.83 -4.73 11.89
C ILE A 5 6.48 -5.69 13.01
N THR A 6 7.08 -5.53 14.19
CA THR A 6 6.75 -6.35 15.35
C THR A 6 5.35 -6.08 15.87
N GLN A 7 4.83 -4.84 15.70
CA GLN A 7 3.46 -4.48 16.10
C GLN A 7 2.41 -5.10 15.18
N ILE A 8 2.79 -5.51 13.96
CA ILE A 8 1.87 -6.14 13.01
C ILE A 8 2.46 -7.50 12.60
N PRO A 9 2.57 -8.45 13.54
CA PRO A 9 3.23 -9.73 13.24
C PRO A 9 2.40 -10.61 12.30
N ASN A 10 1.08 -10.50 12.35
CA ASN A 10 0.16 -11.35 11.59
C ASN A 10 -0.84 -10.47 10.85
N LEU A 11 -0.58 -10.22 9.57
CA LEU A 11 -1.49 -9.44 8.74
C LEU A 11 -2.69 -10.31 8.37
N GLU A 12 -3.85 -9.98 8.91
CA GLU A 12 -5.07 -10.71 8.64
C GLU A 12 -5.65 -10.32 7.29
N LYS A 13 -6.15 -11.32 6.57
CA LYS A 13 -6.86 -11.11 5.30
C LYS A 13 -8.15 -10.32 5.56
N GLY A 14 -8.44 -9.41 4.67
CA GLY A 14 -9.67 -8.64 4.74
C GLY A 14 -9.63 -7.42 5.65
N LYS A 15 -8.45 -7.02 6.13
CA LYS A 15 -8.29 -5.88 7.03
C LYS A 15 -7.36 -4.82 6.47
N VAL A 16 -7.59 -3.57 6.89
CA VAL A 16 -6.72 -2.43 6.60
C VAL A 16 -5.94 -2.08 7.86
N TYR A 17 -4.63 -1.95 7.72
CA TYR A 17 -3.72 -1.54 8.79
C TYR A 17 -3.14 -0.18 8.45
N THR A 18 -3.12 0.74 9.41
CA THR A 18 -2.49 2.05 9.22
C THR A 18 -1.24 2.13 10.06
N ILE A 19 -0.12 2.46 9.43
CA ILE A 19 1.15 2.67 10.09
C ILE A 19 1.54 4.14 9.95
N ASN A 20 1.67 4.82 11.08
CA ASN A 20 2.12 6.21 11.12
C ASN A 20 3.63 6.23 11.33
N VAL A 21 4.33 6.97 10.50
CA VAL A 21 5.79 7.15 10.61
C VAL A 21 6.12 8.64 10.70
N SER A 22 7.29 8.97 11.21
CA SER A 22 7.66 10.37 11.49
C SER A 22 8.23 11.10 10.29
N ASP A 23 8.85 10.39 9.34
CA ASP A 23 9.53 10.99 8.18
C ASP A 23 9.65 10.01 7.01
N SER A 24 10.16 10.50 5.89
CA SER A 24 10.33 9.72 4.66
C SER A 24 11.30 8.56 4.82
N ASP A 25 12.40 8.74 5.55
CA ASP A 25 13.37 7.66 5.76
C ASP A 25 12.74 6.51 6.55
N SER A 26 11.97 6.84 7.58
CA SER A 26 11.23 5.84 8.35
C SER A 26 10.19 5.12 7.49
N ALA A 27 9.49 5.85 6.63
CA ALA A 27 8.52 5.26 5.70
C ALA A 27 9.19 4.24 4.79
N VAL A 28 10.28 4.60 4.15
CA VAL A 28 11.02 3.70 3.24
C VAL A 28 11.49 2.45 3.98
N ASN A 29 12.04 2.62 5.19
CA ASN A 29 12.53 1.49 5.98
C ASN A 29 11.41 0.53 6.37
N VAL A 30 10.27 1.05 6.83
CA VAL A 30 9.11 0.22 7.19
C VAL A 30 8.59 -0.53 5.97
N ILE A 31 8.46 0.14 4.83
CA ILE A 31 7.98 -0.49 3.61
C ILE A 31 8.92 -1.59 3.14
N LYS A 32 10.23 -1.35 3.17
CA LYS A 32 11.23 -2.36 2.82
C LYS A 32 11.10 -3.61 3.69
N GLU A 33 10.94 -3.44 5.00
CA GLU A 33 10.79 -4.56 5.91
C GLU A 33 9.49 -5.33 5.64
N LEU A 34 8.39 -4.62 5.38
CA LEU A 34 7.11 -5.25 5.02
C LEU A 34 7.23 -6.04 3.73
N VAL A 35 7.81 -5.45 2.69
CA VAL A 35 7.99 -6.11 1.39
C VAL A 35 8.89 -7.33 1.54
N TYR A 36 10.01 -7.20 2.26
CA TYR A 36 10.89 -8.33 2.51
C TYR A 36 10.14 -9.46 3.21
N ARG A 37 9.42 -9.15 4.27
CA ARG A 37 8.67 -10.13 5.03
C ARG A 37 7.62 -10.84 4.17
N LEU A 38 6.86 -10.07 3.40
CA LEU A 38 5.78 -10.62 2.58
C LEU A 38 6.30 -11.36 1.35
N CYS A 39 7.20 -10.75 0.60
CA CYS A 39 7.70 -11.32 -0.66
C CYS A 39 8.73 -12.42 -0.41
N VAL A 40 9.72 -12.17 0.43
CA VAL A 40 10.85 -13.08 0.63
C VAL A 40 10.50 -14.20 1.60
N ASN A 41 9.99 -13.85 2.80
CA ASN A 41 9.73 -14.85 3.83
C ASN A 41 8.46 -15.66 3.56
N TYR A 42 7.40 -15.03 3.05
CA TYR A 42 6.12 -15.71 2.84
C TYR A 42 5.77 -15.98 1.39
N GLY A 43 6.57 -15.48 0.45
CA GLY A 43 6.29 -15.68 -0.98
C GLY A 43 5.00 -15.03 -1.47
N THR A 44 4.52 -14.00 -0.78
CA THR A 44 3.29 -13.30 -1.14
C THR A 44 3.58 -12.19 -2.15
N ALA A 45 2.85 -12.16 -3.25
CA ALA A 45 2.97 -11.07 -4.21
C ALA A 45 2.38 -9.78 -3.62
N VAL A 46 3.16 -8.71 -3.64
CA VAL A 46 2.81 -7.42 -3.04
C VAL A 46 2.63 -6.37 -4.12
N GLY A 47 1.56 -5.58 -4.00
CA GLY A 47 1.34 -4.38 -4.80
C GLY A 47 1.62 -3.14 -3.95
N TYR A 48 2.56 -2.32 -4.40
CA TYR A 48 2.91 -1.07 -3.75
C TYR A 48 2.39 0.08 -4.60
N ILE A 49 1.56 0.94 -4.00
CA ILE A 49 1.04 2.14 -4.64
C ILE A 49 1.69 3.35 -3.97
N GLY A 50 2.56 4.04 -4.68
CA GLY A 50 3.31 5.18 -4.14
C GLY A 50 2.68 6.51 -4.49
N LEU A 51 2.03 7.15 -3.53
CA LEU A 51 1.52 8.52 -3.62
C LEU A 51 2.53 9.52 -3.03
N ASN A 52 3.38 9.04 -2.14
CA ASN A 52 4.56 9.77 -1.70
C ASN A 52 5.73 9.52 -2.67
N ASP A 53 6.77 10.32 -2.58
CA ASP A 53 7.90 10.23 -3.51
C ASP A 53 8.98 9.24 -3.02
N HIS A 54 8.59 7.97 -2.90
CA HIS A 54 9.48 6.91 -2.41
C HIS A 54 9.64 5.76 -3.41
N THR A 55 8.89 5.79 -4.50
CA THR A 55 8.80 4.65 -5.43
C THR A 55 10.13 4.28 -6.05
N ASP A 56 10.88 5.27 -6.54
CA ASP A 56 12.16 5.02 -7.20
C ASP A 56 13.20 4.45 -6.24
N ALA A 57 13.25 4.99 -5.02
CA ALA A 57 14.15 4.48 -3.98
C ALA A 57 13.82 3.03 -3.61
N LEU A 58 12.55 2.69 -3.50
CA LEU A 58 12.12 1.34 -3.19
C LEU A 58 12.44 0.36 -4.31
N ARG A 59 12.23 0.75 -5.57
CA ARG A 59 12.59 -0.09 -6.71
C ARG A 59 14.08 -0.41 -6.70
N GLU A 60 14.92 0.60 -6.50
CA GLU A 60 16.35 0.44 -6.46
C GLU A 60 16.80 -0.45 -5.30
N GLN A 61 16.30 -0.17 -4.09
CA GLN A 61 16.73 -0.89 -2.89
C GLN A 61 16.22 -2.32 -2.81
N CYS A 62 15.14 -2.64 -3.52
CA CYS A 62 14.57 -3.99 -3.56
C CYS A 62 14.98 -4.79 -4.80
N SER A 63 15.73 -4.21 -5.71
CA SER A 63 16.10 -4.83 -7.00
C SER A 63 16.96 -6.09 -6.85
N ASP A 64 17.74 -6.18 -5.79
CA ASP A 64 18.64 -7.31 -5.55
C ASP A 64 17.94 -8.56 -4.98
N TRP A 65 16.70 -8.42 -4.57
CA TRP A 65 15.97 -9.55 -4.01
C TRP A 65 15.51 -10.47 -5.13
N LYS A 66 15.93 -11.72 -5.10
CA LYS A 66 15.51 -12.73 -6.10
C LYS A 66 14.00 -12.85 -6.16
N SER A 67 13.33 -12.66 -5.02
CA SER A 67 11.89 -12.69 -4.91
C SER A 67 11.20 -11.38 -5.29
N ALA A 68 11.97 -10.38 -5.72
CA ALA A 68 11.41 -9.07 -6.10
C ALA A 68 10.47 -9.15 -7.30
N ALA A 69 10.50 -10.25 -8.06
CA ALA A 69 9.56 -10.46 -9.14
C ALA A 69 8.10 -10.44 -8.67
N VAL A 70 7.84 -10.65 -7.38
CA VAL A 70 6.50 -10.58 -6.80
C VAL A 70 6.23 -9.22 -6.14
N PHE A 71 7.15 -8.27 -6.26
CA PHE A 71 6.97 -6.90 -5.80
C PHE A 71 6.56 -6.00 -6.96
N ASN A 72 5.29 -5.65 -7.02
CA ASN A 72 4.71 -4.81 -8.06
C ASN A 72 4.65 -3.37 -7.55
N CYS A 73 5.45 -2.49 -8.15
CA CYS A 73 5.67 -1.13 -7.66
C CYS A 73 5.10 -0.12 -8.65
N ILE A 74 4.11 0.63 -8.23
CA ILE A 74 3.42 1.62 -9.06
C ILE A 74 3.54 3.01 -8.44
N LYS A 75 4.14 3.93 -9.19
CA LYS A 75 4.14 5.35 -8.85
C LYS A 75 2.83 5.96 -9.30
N GLN A 76 2.18 6.72 -8.42
CA GLN A 76 0.88 7.29 -8.72
C GLN A 76 0.80 8.75 -8.28
N ASN A 77 0.44 9.63 -9.22
CA ASN A 77 0.26 11.05 -8.94
C ASN A 77 -1.21 11.44 -8.79
N ASN A 78 -2.12 10.62 -9.31
CA ASN A 78 -3.55 10.89 -9.21
C ASN A 78 -4.08 10.47 -7.85
N PRO A 79 -4.62 11.39 -7.03
CA PRO A 79 -5.10 11.07 -5.69
C PRO A 79 -6.50 10.48 -5.66
N ASP A 80 -7.15 10.27 -6.81
CA ASP A 80 -8.51 9.72 -6.85
C ASP A 80 -8.52 8.28 -6.33
N SER A 81 -9.23 8.05 -5.23
CA SER A 81 -9.31 6.75 -4.59
C SER A 81 -9.92 5.69 -5.51
N GLY A 82 -10.87 6.05 -6.37
CA GLY A 82 -11.47 5.14 -7.34
C GLY A 82 -10.44 4.63 -8.33
N THR A 83 -9.57 5.51 -8.83
CA THR A 83 -8.47 5.15 -9.74
C THR A 83 -7.50 4.19 -9.07
N ILE A 84 -7.14 4.46 -7.82
CA ILE A 84 -6.22 3.63 -7.05
C ILE A 84 -6.81 2.23 -6.84
N ILE A 85 -8.06 2.15 -6.45
CA ILE A 85 -8.72 0.86 -6.23
C ILE A 85 -8.80 0.05 -7.52
N ARG A 86 -9.08 0.68 -8.67
CA ARG A 86 -9.07 -0.02 -9.95
C ARG A 86 -7.69 -0.58 -10.29
N LYS A 87 -6.61 0.14 -9.97
CA LYS A 87 -5.25 -0.35 -10.16
C LYS A 87 -4.96 -1.55 -9.25
N MET A 88 -5.41 -1.49 -8.00
CA MET A 88 -5.29 -2.60 -7.06
C MET A 88 -6.03 -3.84 -7.56
N GLU A 89 -7.24 -3.67 -8.07
CA GLU A 89 -8.01 -4.76 -8.67
C GLU A 89 -7.28 -5.38 -9.87
N GLY A 90 -6.69 -4.55 -10.72
CA GLY A 90 -5.88 -5.02 -11.84
C GLY A 90 -4.70 -5.87 -11.41
N LEU A 91 -3.98 -5.43 -10.39
CA LEU A 91 -2.86 -6.19 -9.82
C LEU A 91 -3.34 -7.51 -9.21
N TYR A 92 -4.45 -7.48 -8.48
CA TYR A 92 -5.06 -8.68 -7.90
C TYR A 92 -5.40 -9.71 -9.00
N ASN A 93 -6.04 -9.26 -10.06
CA ASN A 93 -6.53 -10.14 -11.13
C ASN A 93 -5.44 -10.64 -12.07
N ARG A 94 -4.45 -9.79 -12.40
CA ARG A 94 -3.45 -10.09 -13.44
C ARG A 94 -2.12 -10.55 -12.91
N ARG A 95 -1.74 -10.12 -11.70
CA ARG A 95 -0.42 -10.37 -11.11
C ARG A 95 -0.49 -11.21 -9.85
N PHE A 96 -1.66 -11.69 -9.49
CA PHE A 96 -1.89 -12.49 -8.28
C PHE A 96 -1.42 -11.80 -7.00
N VAL A 97 -1.48 -10.46 -6.98
CA VAL A 97 -1.13 -9.69 -5.79
C VAL A 97 -2.13 -10.00 -4.68
N ARG A 98 -1.61 -10.32 -3.50
CA ARG A 98 -2.42 -10.73 -2.33
C ARG A 98 -2.14 -9.93 -1.08
N ALA A 99 -1.35 -8.86 -1.18
CA ALA A 99 -1.16 -7.87 -0.13
C ALA A 99 -0.88 -6.53 -0.81
N PHE A 100 -1.39 -5.45 -0.25
CA PHE A 100 -1.23 -4.11 -0.83
C PHE A 100 -0.66 -3.14 0.19
N ILE A 101 0.26 -2.30 -0.26
CA ILE A 101 0.82 -1.21 0.53
C ILE A 101 0.47 0.09 -0.19
N ILE A 102 -0.18 1.02 0.51
CA ILE A 102 -0.51 2.34 -0.02
C ILE A 102 0.34 3.36 0.74
N ASP A 103 1.36 3.87 0.08
CA ASP A 103 2.29 4.85 0.65
C ASP A 103 1.74 6.25 0.38
N GLY A 104 1.20 6.87 1.43
CA GLY A 104 0.55 8.16 1.34
C GLY A 104 -0.97 8.08 1.23
N SER A 105 -1.58 7.15 1.95
CA SER A 105 -3.04 6.98 1.93
C SER A 105 -3.80 8.23 2.34
N ASP A 106 -3.20 9.11 3.15
CA ASP A 106 -3.76 10.39 3.56
C ASP A 106 -3.88 11.39 2.40
N ARG A 107 -3.25 11.10 1.26
CA ARG A 107 -3.38 11.92 0.04
C ARG A 107 -4.58 11.52 -0.82
N LEU A 108 -5.22 10.42 -0.51
CA LEU A 108 -6.35 9.94 -1.29
C LEU A 108 -7.56 10.86 -1.13
N LYS A 109 -8.26 11.06 -2.23
CA LYS A 109 -9.42 11.95 -2.31
C LYS A 109 -10.59 11.23 -2.98
N VAL A 110 -11.75 11.83 -2.87
CA VAL A 110 -12.98 11.32 -3.49
C VAL A 110 -13.66 12.45 -4.28
N PRO A 111 -14.45 12.14 -5.31
CA PRO A 111 -15.22 13.16 -6.02
C PRO A 111 -16.25 13.81 -5.09
N GLY A 112 -16.28 15.13 -5.09
CA GLY A 112 -17.32 15.92 -4.42
C GLY A 112 -18.56 16.09 -5.30
N ALA A 113 -19.53 16.85 -4.80
CA ALA A 113 -20.80 17.09 -5.49
C ALA A 113 -20.62 17.76 -6.85
N ASP A 114 -19.58 18.58 -7.00
CA ASP A 114 -19.27 19.28 -8.24
C ASP A 114 -18.33 18.50 -9.18
N GLY A 115 -17.98 17.27 -8.81
CA GLY A 115 -17.05 16.43 -9.56
C GLY A 115 -15.58 16.69 -9.25
N LYS A 116 -15.25 17.71 -8.50
CA LYS A 116 -13.87 17.98 -8.07
C LYS A 116 -13.48 17.06 -6.92
N LEU A 117 -12.21 16.67 -6.89
CA LEU A 117 -11.69 15.83 -5.82
C LEU A 117 -11.60 16.60 -4.51
N ILE A 118 -12.10 16.00 -3.44
CA ILE A 118 -12.08 16.56 -2.09
C ILE A 118 -11.49 15.58 -1.09
N GLU A 119 -10.98 16.10 0.01
CA GLU A 119 -10.56 15.26 1.12
C GLU A 119 -11.77 14.73 1.86
N ASN A 120 -11.81 13.42 2.05
CA ASN A 120 -12.84 12.75 2.84
C ASN A 120 -12.27 11.46 3.40
N PRO A 121 -11.48 11.54 4.49
CA PRO A 121 -10.80 10.38 5.06
C PRO A 121 -11.75 9.24 5.42
N SER A 122 -12.94 9.55 5.92
CA SER A 122 -13.93 8.53 6.28
C SER A 122 -14.37 7.73 5.07
N ASN A 123 -14.65 8.40 3.95
CA ASN A 123 -15.06 7.72 2.71
C ASN A 123 -13.93 6.89 2.13
N VAL A 124 -12.70 7.41 2.14
CA VAL A 124 -11.51 6.67 1.70
C VAL A 124 -11.35 5.40 2.54
N ALA A 125 -11.48 5.51 3.86
CA ALA A 125 -11.38 4.36 4.75
C ALA A 125 -12.42 3.30 4.43
N ILE A 126 -13.67 3.70 4.17
CA ILE A 126 -14.75 2.78 3.79
C ILE A 126 -14.38 2.04 2.49
N ARG A 127 -13.89 2.77 1.48
CA ARG A 127 -13.52 2.18 0.19
C ARG A 127 -12.38 1.16 0.33
N LEU A 128 -11.35 1.48 1.11
CA LEU A 128 -10.23 0.58 1.34
C LEU A 128 -10.66 -0.66 2.13
N ASN A 129 -11.47 -0.48 3.16
CA ASN A 129 -11.99 -1.60 3.94
C ASN A 129 -12.89 -2.52 3.10
N CYS A 130 -13.72 -1.95 2.23
CA CYS A 130 -14.53 -2.73 1.30
C CYS A 130 -13.65 -3.56 0.34
N PHE A 131 -12.61 -2.96 -0.21
CA PHE A 131 -11.69 -3.68 -1.09
C PHE A 131 -11.01 -4.83 -0.35
N ALA A 132 -10.43 -4.55 0.81
CA ALA A 132 -9.73 -5.56 1.61
C ALA A 132 -10.66 -6.72 1.97
N SER A 133 -11.88 -6.41 2.40
CA SER A 133 -12.87 -7.40 2.79
C SER A 133 -13.33 -8.26 1.62
N LYS A 134 -13.65 -7.63 0.49
CA LYS A 134 -14.13 -8.35 -0.70
C LYS A 134 -13.06 -9.26 -1.30
N LYS A 135 -11.84 -8.77 -1.37
CA LYS A 135 -10.73 -9.54 -1.96
C LYS A 135 -10.06 -10.46 -0.95
N LYS A 136 -10.37 -10.31 0.33
CA LYS A 136 -9.76 -11.09 1.42
C LYS A 136 -8.23 -10.97 1.43
N VAL A 137 -7.75 -9.72 1.35
CA VAL A 137 -6.32 -9.40 1.36
C VAL A 137 -6.04 -8.34 2.43
N PRO A 138 -4.83 -8.32 3.00
CA PRO A 138 -4.44 -7.20 3.86
C PRO A 138 -4.08 -5.99 3.01
N VAL A 139 -4.45 -4.81 3.49
CA VAL A 139 -4.08 -3.51 2.92
C VAL A 139 -3.36 -2.74 4.02
N ILE A 140 -2.15 -2.28 3.73
CA ILE A 140 -1.32 -1.55 4.68
C ILE A 140 -1.18 -0.12 4.19
N ALA A 141 -1.72 0.81 4.96
CA ALA A 141 -1.66 2.24 4.67
C ALA A 141 -0.51 2.88 5.44
N ILE A 142 0.37 3.59 4.75
CA ILE A 142 1.50 4.29 5.35
C ILE A 142 1.21 5.79 5.35
N VAL A 143 1.33 6.41 6.51
CA VAL A 143 1.07 7.84 6.70
C VAL A 143 2.25 8.48 7.41
N ILE A 144 2.73 9.61 6.87
CA ILE A 144 3.78 10.40 7.50
C ILE A 144 3.12 11.49 8.34
N LYS A 145 3.42 11.48 9.63
CA LYS A 145 2.89 12.48 10.57
C LYS A 145 3.97 13.12 11.38
#